data_205ab3079e14fe8ef9902b9bee1c5c42
#
_entry.id   205ab3079e14fe8ef9902b9bee1c5c42
#
_cell.length_a   1.000
_cell.length_b   1.000
_cell.length_c   1.000
_cell.angle_alpha   90.00
_cell.angle_beta   90.00
_cell.angle_gamma   90.00
#
_symmetry.space_group_name_H-M   'P 1'
#
loop_
_entity.id
_entity.type
_entity.pdbx_description
1 polymer ?
#
loop_
_entity_poly.entity_id
_entity_poly.type
_entity_poly.pdbx_seq_one_letter_code
_entity_poly.pdbx_strand_id
1 'polypeptide(L)'
;MKRIFASLLVAFVALAWGAIRPPTSIQFQAAAHEGHEHFSAGEPGDPKKPSRTVKVTMLEEGKQMLFEPAVVEVRLGEQIRFVIYNEGTWNHEFVLATEPANRKHAELMKKFPDMEHNDPNAIRTPFSSGEILWKFTRRGEFEYACLIPSHLEAGIHGEVIVK
;
A
#
# COMPACT_ATOMS: atom_id res chain seq x y z
N MET A 1 1.85 -80.67 58.11
CA MET A 1 1.40 -80.07 56.84
C MET A 1 1.87 -78.63 56.81
N LYS A 2 3.05 -78.36 56.16
CA LYS A 2 3.61 -76.98 56.04
C LYS A 2 3.59 -76.62 54.60
N ARG A 3 2.79 -75.60 54.26
CA ARG A 3 2.72 -75.03 52.90
C ARG A 3 3.78 -73.96 52.78
N ILE A 4 4.68 -74.17 51.85
CA ILE A 4 5.76 -73.22 51.46
C ILE A 4 5.19 -72.35 50.37
N PHE A 5 5.05 -71.02 50.59
CA PHE A 5 4.73 -70.06 49.54
C PHE A 5 6.03 -69.57 48.96
N ALA A 6 6.25 -69.87 47.72
CA ALA A 6 7.34 -69.28 46.93
C ALA A 6 6.91 -67.93 46.33
N SER A 7 7.56 -66.86 46.78
CA SER A 7 7.35 -65.51 46.22
C SER A 7 8.15 -65.34 44.96
N LEU A 8 7.46 -65.16 43.86
CA LEU A 8 8.07 -64.81 42.58
C LEU A 8 8.32 -63.29 42.55
N LEU A 9 9.58 -62.89 42.48
CA LEU A 9 9.98 -61.53 42.33
C LEU A 9 9.95 -61.24 40.80
N VAL A 10 8.98 -60.45 40.36
CA VAL A 10 8.93 -59.93 38.97
C VAL A 10 9.73 -58.64 38.89
N ALA A 11 10.87 -58.68 38.25
CA ALA A 11 11.64 -57.48 37.98
C ALA A 11 11.03 -56.72 36.79
N PHE A 12 10.50 -55.53 37.07
CA PHE A 12 10.08 -54.60 36.00
C PHE A 12 11.30 -53.90 35.40
N VAL A 13 11.63 -54.24 34.19
CA VAL A 13 12.60 -53.48 33.41
C VAL A 13 11.85 -52.28 32.81
N ALA A 14 12.08 -51.07 33.34
CA ALA A 14 11.57 -49.85 32.80
C ALA A 14 12.37 -49.50 31.52
N LEU A 15 11.80 -49.77 30.36
CA LEU A 15 12.30 -49.25 29.11
C LEU A 15 12.05 -47.72 29.06
N ALA A 16 13.11 -46.93 29.20
CA ALA A 16 13.09 -45.52 28.99
C ALA A 16 12.83 -45.24 27.49
N TRP A 17 11.60 -44.91 27.15
CA TRP A 17 11.28 -44.35 25.82
C TRP A 17 11.85 -42.93 25.78
N GLY A 18 12.96 -42.79 25.06
CA GLY A 18 13.49 -41.48 24.69
C GLY A 18 12.44 -40.71 23.86
N ALA A 19 11.88 -39.68 24.47
CA ALA A 19 10.98 -38.75 23.78
C ALA A 19 11.80 -38.03 22.70
N ILE A 20 11.65 -38.45 21.46
CA ILE A 20 12.13 -37.70 20.30
C ILE A 20 11.29 -36.41 20.27
N ARG A 21 11.90 -35.30 20.70
CA ARG A 21 11.31 -33.97 20.52
C ARG A 21 11.30 -33.66 19.04
N PRO A 22 10.13 -33.31 18.44
CA PRO A 22 10.10 -32.82 17.07
C PRO A 22 10.95 -31.56 17.00
N PRO A 23 11.61 -31.29 15.85
CA PRO A 23 12.35 -30.05 15.66
C PRO A 23 11.37 -28.89 15.85
N THR A 24 11.75 -27.93 16.69
CA THR A 24 11.04 -26.66 16.84
C THR A 24 10.77 -26.09 15.47
N SER A 25 9.50 -26.08 15.08
CA SER A 25 9.06 -25.35 13.89
C SER A 25 9.53 -23.92 14.07
N ILE A 26 10.43 -23.50 13.19
CA ILE A 26 10.79 -22.10 13.03
C ILE A 26 9.51 -21.44 12.53
N GLN A 27 8.73 -20.90 13.45
CA GLN A 27 7.67 -19.98 13.11
C GLN A 27 8.38 -18.75 12.55
N PHE A 28 8.38 -18.62 11.23
CA PHE A 28 8.55 -17.32 10.61
C PHE A 28 7.35 -16.49 11.10
N GLN A 29 7.54 -15.79 12.21
CA GLN A 29 6.73 -14.65 12.49
C GLN A 29 7.01 -13.69 11.35
N ALA A 30 6.04 -13.61 10.42
CA ALA A 30 5.95 -12.45 9.56
C ALA A 30 5.87 -11.28 10.55
N ALA A 31 6.99 -10.59 10.71
CA ALA A 31 6.99 -9.29 11.34
C ALA A 31 6.06 -8.47 10.47
N ALA A 32 4.83 -8.27 10.94
CA ALA A 32 4.01 -7.21 10.45
C ALA A 32 4.87 -5.97 10.64
N HIS A 33 5.41 -5.45 9.55
CA HIS A 33 5.99 -4.14 9.51
C HIS A 33 4.83 -3.18 9.83
N GLU A 34 4.59 -2.92 11.11
CA GLU A 34 4.00 -1.69 11.58
C GLU A 34 5.05 -0.57 11.41
N GLY A 35 5.65 -0.51 10.23
CA GLY A 35 6.29 0.68 9.75
C GLY A 35 5.16 1.59 9.33
N HIS A 36 4.90 2.64 10.08
CA HIS A 36 4.18 3.79 9.56
C HIS A 36 4.98 4.26 8.35
N GLU A 37 4.60 3.80 7.17
CA GLU A 37 5.15 4.32 5.93
C GLU A 37 4.87 5.82 5.93
N HIS A 38 5.92 6.60 6.07
CA HIS A 38 5.84 8.05 6.01
C HIS A 38 5.65 8.46 4.56
N PHE A 39 4.39 8.52 4.15
CA PHE A 39 4.05 9.06 2.83
C PHE A 39 4.46 10.53 2.76
N SER A 40 5.05 10.91 1.63
CA SER A 40 5.60 12.25 1.45
C SER A 40 4.53 13.36 1.43
N ALA A 41 3.26 13.03 1.11
CA ALA A 41 2.17 13.99 0.98
C ALA A 41 1.19 14.04 2.17
N GLY A 42 1.39 13.24 3.23
CA GLY A 42 0.46 13.16 4.37
C GLY A 42 0.22 11.74 4.84
N GLU A 43 -1.02 11.39 5.11
CA GLU A 43 -1.41 10.07 5.62
C GLU A 43 -2.77 9.61 5.03
N PRO A 44 -3.06 8.30 5.01
CA PRO A 44 -4.39 7.80 4.67
C PRO A 44 -5.46 8.43 5.54
N GLY A 45 -6.59 8.78 4.92
CA GLY A 45 -7.72 9.39 5.63
C GLY A 45 -8.52 8.39 6.45
N ASP A 46 -9.26 8.92 7.43
CA ASP A 46 -10.18 8.14 8.27
C ASP A 46 -11.59 8.18 7.64
N PRO A 47 -12.14 7.04 7.17
CA PRO A 47 -13.46 7.02 6.54
C PRO A 47 -14.62 7.40 7.46
N LYS A 48 -14.38 7.44 8.78
CA LYS A 48 -15.36 7.87 9.79
C LYS A 48 -15.38 9.38 10.00
N LYS A 49 -14.43 10.11 9.42
CA LYS A 49 -14.33 11.57 9.53
C LYS A 49 -14.84 12.27 8.27
N PRO A 50 -15.34 13.52 8.40
CA PRO A 50 -15.73 14.30 7.23
C PRO A 50 -14.58 14.48 6.25
N SER A 51 -14.90 14.46 4.97
CA SER A 51 -13.97 14.74 3.88
C SER A 51 -14.63 15.60 2.81
N ARG A 52 -13.86 16.44 2.15
CA ARG A 52 -14.29 17.13 0.93
C ARG A 52 -14.01 16.24 -0.26
N THR A 53 -14.98 16.05 -1.14
CA THR A 53 -14.80 15.30 -2.38
C THR A 53 -14.22 16.21 -3.46
N VAL A 54 -13.21 15.73 -4.15
CA VAL A 54 -12.63 16.34 -5.35
C VAL A 54 -12.70 15.32 -6.47
N LYS A 55 -13.44 15.65 -7.53
CA LYS A 55 -13.40 14.85 -8.77
C LYS A 55 -12.11 15.19 -9.51
N VAL A 56 -11.38 14.18 -9.92
CA VAL A 56 -10.21 14.29 -10.79
C VAL A 56 -10.44 13.44 -12.03
N THR A 57 -10.29 14.03 -13.20
CA THR A 57 -10.45 13.34 -14.49
C THR A 57 -9.11 13.26 -15.19
N MET A 58 -8.79 12.11 -15.73
CA MET A 58 -7.65 11.89 -16.63
C MET A 58 -8.13 11.98 -18.06
N LEU A 59 -7.50 12.84 -18.84
CA LEU A 59 -7.90 13.18 -20.21
C LEU A 59 -6.71 13.01 -21.16
N GLU A 60 -7.04 12.77 -22.42
CA GLU A 60 -6.09 12.69 -23.52
C GLU A 60 -6.48 13.70 -24.60
N GLU A 61 -5.61 14.69 -24.85
CA GLU A 61 -5.82 15.74 -25.86
C GLU A 61 -4.70 15.69 -26.92
N GLY A 62 -4.94 14.95 -27.97
CA GLY A 62 -3.94 14.71 -29.01
C GLY A 62 -2.75 13.90 -28.50
N LYS A 63 -1.60 14.57 -28.27
CA LYS A 63 -0.40 13.95 -27.68
C LYS A 63 -0.19 14.31 -26.21
N GLN A 64 -1.01 15.19 -25.69
CA GLN A 64 -0.95 15.60 -24.29
C GLN A 64 -1.87 14.73 -23.45
N MET A 65 -1.44 14.48 -22.24
CA MET A 65 -2.24 13.82 -21.21
C MET A 65 -2.32 14.77 -20.01
N LEU A 66 -3.47 14.87 -19.38
CA LEU A 66 -3.65 15.83 -18.30
C LEU A 66 -4.64 15.34 -17.24
N PHE A 67 -4.50 15.93 -16.06
CA PHE A 67 -5.53 15.85 -15.01
C PHE A 67 -6.38 17.12 -14.99
N GLU A 68 -7.66 16.95 -14.79
CA GLU A 68 -8.59 18.04 -14.51
C GLU A 68 -9.29 17.81 -13.15
N PRO A 69 -9.17 18.75 -12.20
CA PRO A 69 -8.39 19.98 -12.24
C PRO A 69 -6.88 19.72 -12.22
N ALA A 70 -6.09 20.67 -12.74
CA ALA A 70 -4.64 20.63 -12.65
C ALA A 70 -4.10 21.09 -11.30
N VAL A 71 -4.90 21.84 -10.51
CA VAL A 71 -4.52 22.35 -9.19
C VAL A 71 -5.67 22.18 -8.21
N VAL A 72 -5.37 21.66 -7.02
CA VAL A 72 -6.31 21.51 -5.90
C VAL A 72 -5.76 22.25 -4.68
N GLU A 73 -6.47 23.27 -4.20
CA GLU A 73 -6.15 23.93 -2.94
C GLU A 73 -6.77 23.17 -1.75
N VAL A 74 -5.99 22.99 -0.69
CA VAL A 74 -6.35 22.23 0.50
C VAL A 74 -5.93 22.97 1.76
N ARG A 75 -6.71 22.88 2.84
CA ARG A 75 -6.32 23.40 4.15
C ARG A 75 -5.48 22.36 4.90
N LEU A 76 -4.52 22.84 5.69
CA LEU A 76 -3.77 21.96 6.59
C LEU A 76 -4.73 21.17 7.51
N GLY A 77 -4.56 19.85 7.57
CA GLY A 77 -5.40 18.93 8.32
C GLY A 77 -6.69 18.52 7.62
N GLU A 78 -7.00 19.11 6.47
CA GLU A 78 -8.17 18.72 5.68
C GLU A 78 -8.01 17.32 5.12
N GLN A 79 -9.13 16.61 5.06
CA GLN A 79 -9.23 15.29 4.46
C GLN A 79 -9.95 15.40 3.13
N ILE A 80 -9.32 14.91 2.07
CA ILE A 80 -9.83 14.93 0.71
C ILE A 80 -10.14 13.50 0.25
N ARG A 81 -11.32 13.34 -0.31
CA ARG A 81 -11.72 12.17 -1.07
C ARG A 81 -11.54 12.48 -2.55
N PHE A 82 -10.45 12.03 -3.12
CA PHE A 82 -10.24 12.09 -4.55
C PHE A 82 -11.06 10.98 -5.21
N VAL A 83 -11.99 11.36 -6.09
CA VAL A 83 -12.73 10.43 -6.95
C VAL A 83 -12.17 10.59 -8.36
N ILE A 84 -11.44 9.59 -8.79
CA ILE A 84 -10.61 9.64 -10.00
C ILE A 84 -11.34 8.90 -11.13
N TYR A 85 -11.46 9.55 -12.28
CA TYR A 85 -12.06 8.99 -13.49
C TYR A 85 -11.02 8.97 -14.60
N ASN A 86 -10.91 7.84 -15.27
CA ASN A 86 -10.18 7.74 -16.52
C ASN A 86 -11.17 7.88 -17.69
N GLU A 87 -11.19 9.02 -18.32
CA GLU A 87 -12.00 9.31 -19.52
C GLU A 87 -11.18 9.17 -20.83
N GLY A 88 -9.92 8.73 -20.70
CA GLY A 88 -9.03 8.43 -21.81
C GLY A 88 -9.17 6.99 -22.31
N THR A 89 -8.30 6.64 -23.25
CA THR A 89 -8.25 5.30 -23.88
C THR A 89 -7.08 4.44 -23.38
N TRP A 90 -6.13 5.04 -22.66
CA TRP A 90 -4.97 4.38 -22.09
C TRP A 90 -5.17 4.04 -20.62
N ASN A 91 -4.42 3.07 -20.14
CA ASN A 91 -4.30 2.86 -18.71
C ASN A 91 -3.59 4.05 -18.07
N HIS A 92 -4.15 4.57 -17.01
CA HIS A 92 -3.54 5.63 -16.20
C HIS A 92 -3.43 5.20 -14.75
N GLU A 93 -2.63 5.95 -14.01
CA GLU A 93 -2.58 5.86 -12.56
C GLU A 93 -2.59 7.26 -11.95
N PHE A 94 -3.02 7.33 -10.70
CA PHE A 94 -2.95 8.51 -9.87
C PHE A 94 -2.05 8.18 -8.67
N VAL A 95 -0.92 8.86 -8.55
CA VAL A 95 0.02 8.68 -7.44
C VAL A 95 0.23 10.03 -6.77
N LEU A 96 -0.16 10.14 -5.50
CA LEU A 96 -0.06 11.36 -4.71
C LEU A 96 1.19 11.34 -3.84
N ALA A 97 2.14 12.24 -4.11
CA ALA A 97 3.39 12.34 -3.37
C ALA A 97 3.98 13.76 -3.46
N THR A 98 5.22 13.95 -3.01
CA THR A 98 6.02 15.10 -3.43
C THR A 98 6.59 14.88 -4.83
N GLU A 99 6.81 15.94 -5.59
CA GLU A 99 7.42 15.84 -6.92
C GLU A 99 8.72 15.02 -6.94
N PRO A 100 9.68 15.21 -6.01
CA PRO A 100 10.89 14.38 -5.97
C PRO A 100 10.61 12.88 -5.72
N ALA A 101 9.58 12.56 -4.92
CA ALA A 101 9.21 11.18 -4.67
C ALA A 101 8.59 10.54 -5.92
N ASN A 102 7.70 11.25 -6.62
CA ASN A 102 7.12 10.80 -7.88
C ASN A 102 8.20 10.59 -8.96
N ARG A 103 9.15 11.52 -9.11
CA ARG A 103 10.26 11.36 -10.05
C ARG A 103 11.10 10.12 -9.74
N LYS A 104 11.43 9.89 -8.47
CA LYS A 104 12.16 8.69 -8.06
C LYS A 104 11.37 7.42 -8.40
N HIS A 105 10.08 7.44 -8.17
CA HIS A 105 9.19 6.31 -8.46
C HIS A 105 9.08 6.09 -9.98
N ALA A 106 8.93 7.15 -10.79
CA ALA A 106 8.92 7.05 -12.24
C ALA A 106 10.17 6.35 -12.81
N GLU A 107 11.35 6.59 -12.21
CA GLU A 107 12.57 5.87 -12.61
C GLU A 107 12.52 4.36 -12.26
N LEU A 108 11.80 3.98 -11.21
CA LEU A 108 11.56 2.57 -10.92
C LEU A 108 10.57 1.96 -11.91
N MET A 109 9.52 2.68 -12.27
CA MET A 109 8.52 2.26 -13.26
C MET A 109 9.13 2.03 -14.64
N LYS A 110 10.16 2.78 -15.04
CA LYS A 110 10.91 2.51 -16.27
C LYS A 110 11.60 1.14 -16.26
N LYS A 111 12.00 0.66 -15.08
CA LYS A 111 12.66 -0.65 -14.91
C LYS A 111 11.66 -1.78 -14.71
N PHE A 112 10.54 -1.48 -14.09
CA PHE A 112 9.49 -2.43 -13.69
C PHE A 112 8.12 -1.88 -14.05
N PRO A 113 7.75 -1.81 -15.34
CA PRO A 113 6.53 -1.13 -15.80
C PRO A 113 5.23 -1.80 -15.31
N ASP A 114 5.30 -3.09 -14.98
CA ASP A 114 4.17 -3.88 -14.47
C ASP A 114 4.10 -3.90 -12.94
N MET A 115 4.90 -3.08 -12.26
CA MET A 115 4.88 -3.01 -10.81
C MET A 115 3.48 -2.58 -10.34
N GLU A 116 2.87 -3.41 -9.50
CA GLU A 116 1.58 -3.09 -8.88
C GLU A 116 1.78 -2.19 -7.67
N HIS A 117 0.86 -1.23 -7.51
CA HIS A 117 0.82 -0.33 -6.38
C HIS A 117 -0.36 -0.72 -5.48
N ASN A 118 -0.05 -1.19 -4.29
CA ASN A 118 -1.02 -1.40 -3.22
C ASN A 118 -0.97 -0.29 -2.17
N ASP A 119 -0.29 0.81 -2.50
CA ASP A 119 -0.11 1.93 -1.59
C ASP A 119 -1.39 2.78 -1.51
N PRO A 120 -1.79 3.23 -0.32
CA PRO A 120 -3.04 3.98 -0.13
C PRO A 120 -3.05 5.36 -0.79
N ASN A 121 -1.89 5.86 -1.25
CA ASN A 121 -1.72 7.11 -2.01
C ASN A 121 -1.66 6.90 -3.53
N ALA A 122 -1.87 5.66 -4.00
CA ALA A 122 -1.79 5.33 -5.42
C ALA A 122 -2.97 4.46 -5.87
N ILE A 123 -3.41 4.65 -7.10
CA ILE A 123 -4.42 3.81 -7.73
C ILE A 123 -4.21 3.77 -9.24
N ARG A 124 -4.32 2.58 -9.82
CA ARG A 124 -4.34 2.37 -11.27
C ARG A 124 -5.77 2.23 -11.76
N THR A 125 -6.13 2.94 -12.80
CA THR A 125 -7.49 2.99 -13.35
C THR A 125 -7.48 2.59 -14.82
N PRO A 126 -7.52 1.30 -15.14
CA PRO A 126 -7.76 0.86 -16.51
C PRO A 126 -9.24 1.10 -16.85
N PHE A 127 -9.58 2.12 -17.64
CA PHE A 127 -10.95 2.39 -18.14
C PHE A 127 -12.05 2.48 -17.06
N SER A 128 -11.72 2.90 -15.86
CA SER A 128 -12.65 2.91 -14.72
C SER A 128 -12.44 4.11 -13.82
N SER A 129 -13.15 4.14 -12.72
CA SER A 129 -12.95 5.11 -11.66
C SER A 129 -12.29 4.45 -10.44
N GLY A 130 -11.67 5.27 -9.63
CA GLY A 130 -11.11 4.86 -8.35
C GLY A 130 -11.20 5.96 -7.31
N GLU A 131 -10.82 5.64 -6.08
CA GLU A 131 -10.93 6.57 -4.97
C GLU A 131 -9.72 6.49 -4.06
N ILE A 132 -9.23 7.64 -3.63
CA ILE A 132 -8.21 7.78 -2.59
C ILE A 132 -8.76 8.73 -1.52
N LEU A 133 -8.74 8.28 -0.27
CA LEU A 133 -9.06 9.11 0.88
C LEU A 133 -7.76 9.51 1.58
N TRP A 134 -7.46 10.82 1.56
CA TRP A 134 -6.18 11.33 2.00
C TRP A 134 -6.30 12.51 2.95
N LYS A 135 -5.47 12.56 3.97
CA LYS A 135 -5.38 13.67 4.91
C LYS A 135 -4.03 14.37 4.78
N PHE A 136 -4.06 15.66 4.54
CA PHE A 136 -2.88 16.49 4.40
C PHE A 136 -2.40 17.00 5.77
N THR A 137 -1.26 16.50 6.23
CA THR A 137 -0.72 16.78 7.57
C THR A 137 0.40 17.83 7.58
N ARG A 138 0.79 18.32 6.39
CA ARG A 138 1.86 19.31 6.23
C ARG A 138 1.46 20.33 5.18
N ARG A 139 1.91 21.59 5.40
CA ARG A 139 1.84 22.66 4.40
C ARG A 139 2.86 22.40 3.29
N GLY A 140 2.58 22.90 2.09
CA GLY A 140 3.47 22.83 0.94
C GLY A 140 2.76 22.44 -0.32
N GLU A 141 3.55 22.15 -1.33
CA GLU A 141 3.13 21.73 -2.65
C GLU A 141 3.38 20.23 -2.77
N PHE A 142 2.38 19.52 -3.26
CA PHE A 142 2.41 18.09 -3.52
C PHE A 142 1.93 17.86 -4.95
N GLU A 143 2.28 16.73 -5.51
CA GLU A 143 1.96 16.38 -6.89
C GLU A 143 1.09 15.12 -6.92
N TYR A 144 0.10 15.09 -7.78
CA TYR A 144 -0.47 13.86 -8.27
C TYR A 144 -0.07 13.65 -9.72
N ALA A 145 0.38 12.44 -10.05
CA ALA A 145 0.97 12.15 -11.35
C ALA A 145 0.64 10.73 -11.82
N CYS A 146 0.66 10.53 -13.12
CA CYS A 146 0.73 9.21 -13.73
C CYS A 146 2.19 8.87 -13.98
N LEU A 147 2.70 7.81 -13.36
CA LEU A 147 4.12 7.43 -13.42
C LEU A 147 4.37 6.29 -14.42
N ILE A 148 3.36 5.88 -15.18
CA ILE A 148 3.52 4.97 -16.30
C ILE A 148 4.54 5.58 -17.28
N PRO A 149 5.54 4.81 -17.74
CA PRO A 149 6.57 5.31 -18.63
C PRO A 149 5.99 6.07 -19.84
N SER A 150 6.54 7.24 -20.14
CA SER A 150 6.14 8.21 -21.15
C SER A 150 4.89 9.05 -20.82
N HIS A 151 4.05 8.68 -19.86
CA HIS A 151 2.85 9.46 -19.55
C HIS A 151 3.18 10.74 -18.78
N LEU A 152 4.08 10.67 -17.80
CA LEU A 152 4.54 11.86 -17.08
C LEU A 152 5.18 12.89 -18.04
N GLU A 153 5.98 12.40 -18.98
CA GLU A 153 6.60 13.23 -20.03
C GLU A 153 5.54 13.81 -21.00
N ALA A 154 4.39 13.15 -21.15
CA ALA A 154 3.24 13.66 -21.92
C ALA A 154 2.42 14.72 -21.15
N GLY A 155 2.77 15.02 -19.89
CA GLY A 155 2.22 16.13 -19.11
C GLY A 155 1.13 15.74 -18.09
N ILE A 156 0.83 14.47 -17.87
CA ILE A 156 -0.22 14.06 -16.94
C ILE A 156 0.24 14.15 -15.48
N HIS A 157 0.23 15.35 -14.97
CA HIS A 157 0.45 15.67 -13.56
C HIS A 157 -0.42 16.85 -13.13
N GLY A 158 -0.64 16.99 -11.85
CA GLY A 158 -1.34 18.10 -11.23
C GLY A 158 -0.80 18.36 -9.83
N GLU A 159 -1.26 19.44 -9.21
CA GLU A 159 -0.71 19.97 -7.98
C GLU A 159 -1.73 20.03 -6.86
N VAL A 160 -1.30 19.76 -5.63
CA VAL A 160 -2.06 20.03 -4.41
C VAL A 160 -1.31 21.07 -3.58
N ILE A 161 -1.92 22.24 -3.39
CA ILE A 161 -1.38 23.33 -2.59
C ILE A 161 -2.02 23.31 -1.20
N VAL A 162 -1.26 22.95 -0.17
CA VAL A 162 -1.73 22.92 1.23
C VAL A 162 -1.36 24.20 1.94
N LYS A 163 -2.39 24.97 2.34
CA LYS A 163 -2.26 26.29 3.02
C LYS A 163 -2.59 26.22 4.52
#